data_088c42ad4c5580128f2a233c42815a25
#
_entry.id   088c42ad4c5580128f2a233c42815a25
#
_cell.length_a   1.000
_cell.length_b   1.000
_cell.length_c   1.000
_cell.angle_alpha   90.00
_cell.angle_beta   90.00
_cell.angle_gamma   90.00
#
_symmetry.space_group_name_H-M   'P 1'
#
loop_
_entity.id
_entity.type
_entity.pdbx_description
1 polymer ?
#
loop_
_entity_poly.entity_id
_entity_poly.type
_entity_poly.pdbx_seq_one_letter_code
_entity_poly.pdbx_strand_id
1 'polypeptide(L)'
;GHGHDLAPFDTYHQVRGLRWPVVDGKETLWRYREGFDPYVKPGEDIAFYGYPDKKAIILGVPYEDPAESPDEEYPLWLCTGRVLEHWHTGTMTRRVPELHRAFPNNLVWMHPADAKKYGLRHGDKVKLITRRGEMISYLDTRGRNKCPQGLIYTTFFDAGQLANKLTLDATDPISGETDFKKCAVKV
;
A
#
# COMPACT_ATOMS: atom_id res chain seq x y z
N GLY A 1 1.25 18.16 25.70
CA GLY A 1 0.64 19.07 24.73
C GLY A 1 -0.47 18.40 23.95
N HIS A 2 -1.37 19.19 23.43
CA HIS A 2 -2.56 18.71 22.73
C HIS A 2 -2.23 17.61 21.71
N GLY A 3 -2.83 16.45 21.93
CA GLY A 3 -2.68 15.31 21.05
C GLY A 3 -1.38 14.53 21.19
N HIS A 4 -0.56 14.80 22.19
CA HIS A 4 0.69 14.10 22.46
C HIS A 4 0.72 13.42 23.83
N ASP A 5 -0.44 13.28 24.47
CA ASP A 5 -0.53 12.67 25.79
C ASP A 5 -0.38 11.15 25.66
N LEU A 6 0.63 10.64 26.32
CA LEU A 6 1.02 9.24 26.31
C LEU A 6 1.07 8.71 27.75
N ALA A 7 0.88 7.42 27.92
CA ALA A 7 1.14 6.74 29.18
C ALA A 7 2.67 6.65 29.42
N PRO A 8 3.12 6.43 30.67
CA PRO A 8 4.50 6.05 30.96
C PRO A 8 4.92 4.80 30.17
N PHE A 9 6.19 4.73 29.78
CA PHE A 9 6.74 3.62 28.99
C PHE A 9 6.43 2.24 29.57
N ASP A 10 6.59 2.09 30.89
CA ASP A 10 6.35 0.81 31.57
C ASP A 10 4.90 0.35 31.47
N THR A 11 3.95 1.28 31.40
CA THR A 11 2.54 0.93 31.19
C THR A 11 2.34 0.26 29.83
N TYR A 12 2.93 0.80 28.76
CA TYR A 12 2.84 0.17 27.43
C TYR A 12 3.46 -1.21 27.38
N HIS A 13 4.54 -1.42 28.11
CA HIS A 13 5.18 -2.71 28.21
C HIS A 13 4.29 -3.76 28.89
N GLN A 14 3.56 -3.36 29.93
CA GLN A 14 2.67 -4.24 30.68
C GLN A 14 1.39 -4.60 29.89
N VAL A 15 0.77 -3.62 29.22
CA VAL A 15 -0.53 -3.80 28.55
C VAL A 15 -0.38 -4.03 27.04
N ARG A 16 0.83 -3.99 26.47
CA ARG A 16 1.16 -4.19 25.06
C ARG A 16 0.59 -3.15 24.10
N GLY A 17 0.15 -2.02 24.59
CA GLY A 17 -0.33 -0.92 23.78
C GLY A 17 -1.61 -0.29 24.33
N LEU A 18 -1.78 1.00 24.07
CA LEU A 18 -2.96 1.78 24.37
C LEU A 18 -3.28 2.67 23.18
N ARG A 19 -4.56 2.89 22.94
CA ARG A 19 -5.02 3.83 21.89
C ARG A 19 -4.74 5.27 22.32
N TRP A 20 -4.11 5.99 21.46
CA TRP A 20 -3.71 7.38 21.65
C TRP A 20 -4.87 8.36 21.36
N PRO A 21 -4.95 9.51 22.07
CA PRO A 21 -4.16 9.90 23.23
C PRO A 21 -4.52 9.14 24.50
N VAL A 22 -3.58 9.08 25.45
CA VAL A 22 -3.79 8.52 26.77
C VAL A 22 -3.79 9.67 27.77
N VAL A 23 -4.95 10.03 28.30
CA VAL A 23 -5.13 11.12 29.24
C VAL A 23 -5.59 10.55 30.58
N ASP A 24 -4.95 10.95 31.66
CA ASP A 24 -5.20 10.45 33.02
C ASP A 24 -5.22 8.92 33.11
N GLY A 25 -4.29 8.27 32.38
CA GLY A 25 -4.15 6.81 32.35
C GLY A 25 -5.24 6.08 31.53
N LYS A 26 -6.12 6.79 30.84
CA LYS A 26 -7.21 6.21 30.02
C LYS A 26 -6.90 6.38 28.54
N GLU A 27 -7.03 5.29 27.79
CA GLU A 27 -6.93 5.31 26.33
C GLU A 27 -8.16 5.96 25.68
N THR A 28 -7.96 6.54 24.50
CA THR A 28 -9.02 7.15 23.71
C THR A 28 -9.59 6.13 22.71
N LEU A 29 -10.82 5.72 22.87
CA LEU A 29 -11.46 4.73 22.01
C LEU A 29 -11.82 5.29 20.63
N TRP A 30 -12.32 6.52 20.59
CA TRP A 30 -12.75 7.20 19.37
C TRP A 30 -12.24 8.64 19.37
N ARG A 31 -11.55 9.00 18.30
CA ARG A 31 -11.05 10.37 18.13
C ARG A 31 -12.17 11.29 17.68
N TYR A 32 -12.04 12.57 18.06
CA TYR A 32 -12.90 13.68 17.64
C TYR A 32 -14.38 13.58 18.07
N ARG A 33 -14.73 12.66 18.92
CA ARG A 33 -16.11 12.41 19.35
C ARG A 33 -16.31 12.75 20.81
N GLU A 34 -17.39 13.52 21.10
CA GLU A 34 -17.80 13.83 22.47
C GLU A 34 -18.01 12.56 23.30
N GLY A 35 -17.61 12.62 24.56
CA GLY A 35 -17.67 11.50 25.51
C GLY A 35 -16.63 10.40 25.32
N PHE A 36 -15.83 10.45 24.25
CA PHE A 36 -14.77 9.48 23.96
C PHE A 36 -13.40 10.13 23.81
N ASP A 37 -13.32 11.27 23.17
CA ASP A 37 -12.07 12.02 22.99
C ASP A 37 -12.00 13.13 24.05
N PRO A 38 -10.98 13.10 24.93
CA PRO A 38 -10.85 14.08 26.02
C PRO A 38 -10.66 15.53 25.54
N TYR A 39 -10.34 15.73 24.26
CA TYR A 39 -10.19 17.06 23.67
C TYR A 39 -11.46 17.63 23.04
N VAL A 40 -12.51 16.82 22.93
CA VAL A 40 -13.83 17.27 22.45
C VAL A 40 -14.66 17.70 23.66
N LYS A 41 -15.04 18.97 23.67
CA LYS A 41 -15.80 19.55 24.80
C LYS A 41 -17.27 19.13 24.73
N PRO A 42 -17.98 19.12 25.88
CA PRO A 42 -19.40 18.92 25.90
C PRO A 42 -20.15 19.90 24.97
N GLY A 43 -21.05 19.39 24.14
CA GLY A 43 -21.79 20.14 23.14
C GLY A 43 -21.08 20.34 21.80
N GLU A 44 -19.87 19.83 21.64
CA GLU A 44 -19.14 19.87 20.36
C GLU A 44 -19.46 18.66 19.45
N ASP A 45 -20.10 17.61 19.96
CA ASP A 45 -20.46 16.37 19.26
C ASP A 45 -19.27 15.73 18.54
N ILE A 46 -18.97 16.17 17.32
CA ILE A 46 -17.76 15.82 16.58
C ILE A 46 -16.96 17.10 16.31
N ALA A 47 -15.72 17.15 16.77
CA ALA A 47 -14.86 18.32 16.61
C ALA A 47 -13.47 17.93 16.11
N PHE A 48 -13.06 18.47 14.95
CA PHE A 48 -11.72 18.33 14.38
C PHE A 48 -10.83 19.46 14.88
N TYR A 49 -10.25 19.31 16.07
CA TYR A 49 -9.33 20.30 16.61
C TYR A 49 -8.06 20.41 15.75
N GLY A 50 -7.49 21.60 15.74
CA GLY A 50 -6.45 21.98 14.77
C GLY A 50 -6.97 22.87 13.65
N TYR A 51 -8.29 22.97 13.49
CA TYR A 51 -8.96 23.94 12.62
C TYR A 51 -9.75 24.96 13.45
N PRO A 52 -9.78 26.24 13.07
CA PRO A 52 -10.45 27.29 13.84
C PRO A 52 -11.93 27.04 14.09
N ASP A 53 -12.63 26.46 13.12
CA ASP A 53 -14.04 26.15 13.18
C ASP A 53 -14.34 24.71 13.67
N LYS A 54 -13.31 23.94 13.98
CA LYS A 54 -13.37 22.53 14.40
C LYS A 54 -14.14 21.60 13.47
N LYS A 55 -14.24 21.97 12.19
CA LYS A 55 -14.88 21.14 11.16
C LYS A 55 -13.87 20.38 10.34
N ALA A 56 -14.29 19.22 9.81
CA ALA A 56 -13.51 18.51 8.81
C ALA A 56 -13.50 19.29 7.49
N ILE A 57 -12.34 19.28 6.81
CA ILE A 57 -12.27 19.78 5.44
C ILE A 57 -12.87 18.72 4.53
N ILE A 58 -13.90 19.09 3.77
CA ILE A 58 -14.51 18.24 2.76
C ILE A 58 -14.26 18.89 1.41
N LEU A 59 -13.48 18.22 0.56
CA LEU A 59 -13.15 18.69 -0.77
C LEU A 59 -13.94 17.87 -1.80
N GLY A 60 -14.67 18.55 -2.68
CA GLY A 60 -15.26 17.94 -3.88
C GLY A 60 -14.17 17.78 -4.93
N VAL A 61 -13.56 16.59 -4.98
CA VAL A 61 -12.54 16.30 -5.99
C VAL A 61 -13.20 15.49 -7.11
N PRO A 62 -13.25 16.01 -8.35
CA PRO A 62 -13.76 15.25 -9.49
C PRO A 62 -12.83 14.07 -9.77
N TYR A 63 -13.41 13.00 -10.33
CA TYR A 63 -12.61 11.89 -10.84
C TYR A 63 -11.83 12.34 -12.07
N GLU A 64 -10.56 12.01 -12.10
CA GLU A 64 -9.69 12.12 -13.27
C GLU A 64 -9.13 10.76 -13.63
N ASP A 65 -9.01 10.47 -14.92
CA ASP A 65 -8.41 9.24 -15.38
C ASP A 65 -6.93 9.16 -14.98
N PRO A 66 -6.41 7.94 -14.73
CA PRO A 66 -4.99 7.77 -14.46
C PRO A 66 -4.14 8.22 -15.64
N ALA A 67 -2.91 8.65 -15.38
CA ALA A 67 -1.99 9.14 -16.40
C ALA A 67 -1.69 8.13 -17.53
N GLU A 68 -1.85 6.83 -17.25
CA GLU A 68 -1.77 5.76 -18.25
C GLU A 68 -2.82 4.69 -17.94
N SER A 69 -3.59 4.29 -18.94
CA SER A 69 -4.55 3.19 -18.90
C SER A 69 -4.13 2.05 -19.83
N PRO A 70 -4.56 0.82 -19.60
CA PRO A 70 -4.40 -0.28 -20.56
C PRO A 70 -5.01 0.06 -21.92
N ASP A 71 -4.41 -0.49 -22.96
CA ASP A 71 -4.83 -0.38 -24.35
C ASP A 71 -4.61 -1.70 -25.11
N GLU A 72 -4.76 -1.68 -26.42
CA GLU A 72 -4.61 -2.89 -27.25
C GLU A 72 -3.21 -3.47 -27.22
N GLU A 73 -2.16 -2.63 -27.10
CA GLU A 73 -0.77 -3.09 -27.04
C GLU A 73 -0.36 -3.54 -25.64
N TYR A 74 -0.84 -2.88 -24.61
CA TYR A 74 -0.56 -3.16 -23.17
C TYR A 74 -1.88 -3.41 -22.44
N PRO A 75 -2.48 -4.61 -22.60
CA PRO A 75 -3.90 -4.83 -22.25
C PRO A 75 -4.18 -5.06 -20.76
N LEU A 76 -3.17 -5.05 -19.91
CA LEU A 76 -3.30 -5.34 -18.49
C LEU A 76 -2.86 -4.14 -17.65
N TRP A 77 -3.46 -4.00 -16.48
CA TRP A 77 -2.95 -3.13 -15.42
C TRP A 77 -1.76 -3.78 -14.74
N LEU A 78 -0.70 -3.02 -14.51
CA LEU A 78 0.34 -3.35 -13.53
C LEU A 78 0.05 -2.61 -12.23
N CYS A 79 0.04 -3.33 -11.12
CA CYS A 79 0.02 -2.75 -9.78
C CYS A 79 1.27 -3.17 -9.01
N THR A 80 1.93 -2.24 -8.36
CA THR A 80 3.08 -2.54 -7.50
C THR A 80 2.73 -2.42 -6.03
N GLY A 81 3.30 -3.28 -5.19
CA GLY A 81 2.98 -3.27 -3.77
C GLY A 81 3.94 -4.10 -2.92
N ARG A 82 3.47 -4.54 -1.76
CA ARG A 82 4.25 -5.23 -0.73
C ARG A 82 3.80 -6.67 -0.54
N VAL A 83 4.67 -7.47 0.07
CA VAL A 83 4.34 -8.78 0.64
C VAL A 83 4.43 -8.71 2.16
N LEU A 84 3.81 -9.67 2.81
CA LEU A 84 3.78 -9.72 4.29
C LEU A 84 5.18 -9.87 4.89
N GLU A 85 6.03 -10.64 4.24
CA GLU A 85 7.36 -11.01 4.72
C GLU A 85 8.37 -9.87 4.63
N HIS A 86 8.13 -8.88 3.74
CA HIS A 86 9.09 -7.81 3.52
C HIS A 86 8.51 -6.42 3.71
N TRP A 87 9.17 -5.64 4.57
CA TRP A 87 8.89 -4.24 4.74
C TRP A 87 9.49 -3.42 3.60
N HIS A 88 8.61 -2.76 2.83
CA HIS A 88 8.99 -1.82 1.76
C HIS A 88 9.97 -2.46 0.76
N THR A 89 11.18 -1.91 0.61
CA THR A 89 12.25 -2.40 -0.28
C THR A 89 13.00 -3.62 0.28
N GLY A 90 12.62 -4.12 1.43
CA GLY A 90 13.24 -5.28 2.05
C GLY A 90 14.64 -5.04 2.64
N THR A 91 15.13 -3.81 2.65
CA THR A 91 16.49 -3.47 3.13
C THR A 91 16.78 -3.95 4.55
N MET A 92 15.78 -3.97 5.42
CA MET A 92 15.87 -4.50 6.78
C MET A 92 15.43 -5.96 6.86
N THR A 93 14.25 -6.27 6.36
CA THR A 93 13.62 -7.59 6.55
C THR A 93 14.34 -8.71 5.80
N ARG A 94 14.99 -8.44 4.67
CA ARG A 94 15.84 -9.43 3.97
C ARG A 94 17.11 -9.82 4.74
N ARG A 95 17.47 -9.06 5.77
CA ARG A 95 18.57 -9.40 6.69
C ARG A 95 18.13 -10.38 7.79
N VAL A 96 16.84 -10.64 7.92
CA VAL A 96 16.27 -11.65 8.81
C VAL A 96 16.16 -12.95 8.02
N PRO A 97 16.96 -13.99 8.32
CA PRO A 97 17.04 -15.21 7.50
C PRO A 97 15.69 -15.93 7.34
N GLU A 98 14.84 -15.91 8.35
CA GLU A 98 13.52 -16.53 8.34
C GLU A 98 12.59 -15.86 7.34
N LEU A 99 12.54 -14.54 7.34
CA LEU A 99 11.73 -13.77 6.41
C LEU A 99 12.25 -13.89 4.98
N HIS A 100 13.57 -13.84 4.81
CA HIS A 100 14.18 -14.01 3.50
C HIS A 100 13.95 -15.42 2.93
N ARG A 101 14.01 -16.47 3.74
CA ARG A 101 13.69 -17.84 3.29
C ARG A 101 12.20 -18.00 2.95
N ALA A 102 11.32 -17.34 3.70
CA ALA A 102 9.88 -17.42 3.43
C ALA A 102 9.50 -16.77 2.09
N PHE A 103 10.16 -15.68 1.71
CA PHE A 103 9.89 -14.98 0.45
C PHE A 103 11.19 -14.41 -0.17
N PRO A 104 12.01 -15.25 -0.84
CA PRO A 104 13.38 -14.87 -1.25
C PRO A 104 13.43 -13.95 -2.47
N ASN A 105 12.47 -14.07 -3.40
CA ASN A 105 12.50 -13.38 -4.68
C ASN A 105 11.16 -12.70 -4.97
N ASN A 106 11.21 -11.70 -5.82
CA ASN A 106 10.01 -11.08 -6.37
C ASN A 106 9.24 -12.09 -7.24
N LEU A 107 7.91 -12.00 -7.21
CA LEU A 107 6.99 -12.78 -8.04
C LEU A 107 6.07 -11.85 -8.83
N VAL A 108 5.42 -12.43 -9.82
CA VAL A 108 4.35 -11.81 -10.59
C VAL A 108 3.06 -12.56 -10.30
N TRP A 109 2.06 -11.86 -9.79
CA TRP A 109 0.74 -12.45 -9.56
C TRP A 109 -0.22 -12.07 -10.67
N MET A 110 -0.98 -13.05 -11.12
CA MET A 110 -2.01 -12.90 -12.15
C MET A 110 -3.20 -13.79 -11.80
N HIS A 111 -4.39 -13.35 -12.19
CA HIS A 111 -5.58 -14.18 -12.03
C HIS A 111 -5.48 -15.47 -12.87
N PRO A 112 -5.87 -16.65 -12.35
CA PRO A 112 -5.76 -17.91 -13.08
C PRO A 112 -6.45 -17.92 -14.47
N ALA A 113 -7.59 -17.22 -14.59
CA ALA A 113 -8.30 -17.10 -15.86
C ALA A 113 -7.48 -16.29 -16.90
N ASP A 114 -6.80 -15.24 -16.47
CA ASP A 114 -5.94 -14.45 -17.35
C ASP A 114 -4.69 -15.25 -17.74
N ALA A 115 -4.06 -15.93 -16.80
CA ALA A 115 -2.95 -16.82 -17.08
C ALA A 115 -3.32 -17.86 -18.14
N LYS A 116 -4.50 -18.49 -18.01
CA LYS A 116 -5.03 -19.43 -19.01
C LYS A 116 -5.22 -18.78 -20.38
N LYS A 117 -5.76 -17.55 -20.43
CA LYS A 117 -5.96 -16.78 -21.66
C LYS A 117 -4.63 -16.53 -22.41
N TYR A 118 -3.54 -16.30 -21.67
CA TYR A 118 -2.20 -16.09 -22.22
C TYR A 118 -1.39 -17.39 -22.37
N GLY A 119 -1.98 -18.56 -22.11
CA GLY A 119 -1.30 -19.85 -22.22
C GLY A 119 -0.24 -20.09 -21.12
N LEU A 120 -0.32 -19.36 -20.01
CA LEU A 120 0.62 -19.38 -18.92
C LEU A 120 0.15 -20.27 -17.76
N ARG A 121 1.09 -20.81 -17.00
CA ARG A 121 0.88 -21.65 -15.81
C ARG A 121 1.62 -21.12 -14.62
N HIS A 122 1.15 -21.48 -13.44
CA HIS A 122 1.87 -21.22 -12.19
C HIS A 122 3.32 -21.75 -12.26
N GLY A 123 4.26 -20.90 -11.90
CA GLY A 123 5.69 -21.22 -11.94
C GLY A 123 6.40 -20.89 -13.25
N ASP A 124 5.67 -20.51 -14.30
CA ASP A 124 6.29 -20.12 -15.56
C ASP A 124 7.15 -18.86 -15.38
N LYS A 125 8.26 -18.83 -16.09
CA LYS A 125 9.08 -17.63 -16.21
C LYS A 125 8.42 -16.69 -17.20
N VAL A 126 8.06 -15.50 -16.74
CA VAL A 126 7.33 -14.50 -17.53
C VAL A 126 8.13 -13.22 -17.67
N LYS A 127 7.91 -12.52 -18.78
CA LYS A 127 8.46 -11.21 -19.04
C LYS A 127 7.34 -10.19 -19.01
N LEU A 128 7.42 -9.24 -18.10
CA LEU A 128 6.56 -8.05 -18.08
C LEU A 128 7.19 -6.97 -18.93
N ILE A 129 6.42 -6.36 -19.81
CA ILE A 129 6.88 -5.31 -20.72
C ILE A 129 5.92 -4.12 -20.59
N THR A 130 6.49 -2.94 -20.39
CA THR A 130 5.80 -1.65 -20.44
C THR A 130 6.47 -0.74 -21.48
N ARG A 131 5.94 0.45 -21.68
CA ARG A 131 6.57 1.46 -22.56
C ARG A 131 7.94 1.93 -22.08
N ARG A 132 8.30 1.69 -20.81
CA ARG A 132 9.56 2.14 -20.16
C ARG A 132 10.61 1.08 -20.08
N GLY A 133 10.22 -0.18 -20.03
CA GLY A 133 11.20 -1.26 -19.93
C GLY A 133 10.58 -2.62 -19.70
N GLU A 134 11.41 -3.56 -19.29
CA GLU A 134 11.02 -4.94 -19.07
C GLU A 134 11.57 -5.51 -17.76
N MET A 135 10.86 -6.50 -17.22
CA MET A 135 11.27 -7.26 -16.05
C MET A 135 10.92 -8.73 -16.25
N ILE A 136 11.82 -9.62 -15.84
CA ILE A 136 11.60 -11.06 -15.88
C ILE A 136 11.41 -11.57 -14.45
N SER A 137 10.38 -12.38 -14.22
CA SER A 137 10.12 -13.01 -12.95
C SER A 137 9.34 -14.31 -13.13
N TYR A 138 8.86 -14.91 -12.04
CA TYR A 138 8.08 -16.13 -12.04
C TYR A 138 6.63 -15.86 -11.69
N LEU A 139 5.72 -16.54 -12.39
CA LEU A 139 4.28 -16.34 -12.25
C LEU A 139 3.71 -17.11 -11.06
N ASP A 140 2.97 -16.42 -10.21
CA ASP A 140 2.13 -17.03 -9.17
C ASP A 140 0.64 -16.80 -9.48
N THR A 141 -0.09 -17.89 -9.69
CA THR A 141 -1.55 -17.92 -9.88
C THR A 141 -2.28 -18.55 -8.70
N ARG A 142 -1.56 -18.95 -7.65
CA ARG A 142 -2.08 -19.71 -6.50
C ARG A 142 -2.01 -18.96 -5.18
N GLY A 143 -1.55 -17.72 -5.21
CA GLY A 143 -1.39 -16.90 -4.02
C GLY A 143 -2.64 -16.80 -3.16
N ARG A 144 -2.45 -16.55 -1.86
CA ARG A 144 -3.53 -16.41 -0.87
C ARG A 144 -4.55 -15.36 -1.31
N ASN A 145 -4.08 -14.25 -1.85
CA ASN A 145 -4.89 -13.17 -2.39
C ASN A 145 -4.92 -13.31 -3.92
N LYS A 146 -6.08 -13.62 -4.46
CA LYS A 146 -6.26 -13.69 -5.91
C LYS A 146 -6.17 -12.28 -6.51
N CYS A 147 -5.28 -12.12 -7.46
CA CYS A 147 -5.21 -10.91 -8.27
C CYS A 147 -6.52 -10.74 -9.05
N PRO A 148 -7.14 -9.57 -9.13
CA PRO A 148 -8.29 -9.33 -10.00
C PRO A 148 -7.97 -9.64 -11.47
N GLN A 149 -8.99 -10.03 -12.26
CA GLN A 149 -8.82 -10.18 -13.70
C GLN A 149 -8.46 -8.84 -14.35
N GLY A 150 -7.60 -8.90 -15.36
CA GLY A 150 -7.09 -7.72 -16.04
C GLY A 150 -5.94 -6.99 -15.31
N LEU A 151 -5.48 -7.54 -14.17
CA LEU A 151 -4.43 -6.94 -13.36
C LEU A 151 -3.27 -7.90 -13.11
N ILE A 152 -2.07 -7.37 -13.22
CA ILE A 152 -0.82 -7.99 -12.77
C ILE A 152 -0.34 -7.26 -11.52
N TYR A 153 0.05 -8.01 -10.50
CA TYR A 153 0.66 -7.46 -9.30
C TYR A 153 2.11 -7.92 -9.17
N THR A 154 3.00 -7.04 -8.76
CA THR A 154 4.39 -7.37 -8.44
C THR A 154 4.90 -6.56 -7.27
N THR A 155 5.98 -7.01 -6.65
CA THR A 155 6.63 -6.31 -5.54
C THR A 155 7.88 -5.54 -6.01
N PHE A 156 8.42 -4.70 -5.14
CA PHE A 156 9.56 -3.83 -5.46
C PHE A 156 10.75 -4.00 -4.50
N PHE A 157 10.82 -5.12 -3.78
CA PHE A 157 11.89 -5.36 -2.80
C PHE A 157 13.15 -6.03 -3.37
N ASP A 158 13.10 -6.54 -4.59
CA ASP A 158 14.21 -7.29 -5.20
C ASP A 158 15.02 -6.42 -6.16
N ALA A 159 16.27 -6.15 -5.81
CA ALA A 159 17.19 -5.37 -6.64
C ALA A 159 17.53 -6.05 -7.98
N GLY A 160 17.45 -7.39 -8.07
CA GLY A 160 17.64 -8.15 -9.30
C GLY A 160 16.44 -8.06 -10.27
N GLN A 161 15.27 -7.67 -9.75
CA GLN A 161 14.01 -7.60 -10.48
C GLN A 161 13.33 -6.26 -10.16
N LEU A 162 13.92 -5.17 -10.67
CA LEU A 162 13.48 -3.81 -10.34
C LEU A 162 12.15 -3.45 -11.01
N ALA A 163 11.07 -3.45 -10.24
CA ALA A 163 9.75 -3.02 -10.69
C ALA A 163 9.72 -1.58 -11.21
N ASN A 164 10.60 -0.70 -10.70
CA ASN A 164 10.69 0.69 -11.16
C ASN A 164 11.16 0.86 -12.62
N LYS A 165 11.68 -0.18 -13.26
CA LYS A 165 11.92 -0.18 -14.72
C LYS A 165 10.62 -0.19 -15.53
N LEU A 166 9.52 -0.60 -14.90
CA LEU A 166 8.21 -0.74 -15.53
C LEU A 166 7.30 0.46 -15.26
N THR A 167 7.52 1.15 -14.13
CA THR A 167 6.59 2.16 -13.63
C THR A 167 6.64 3.47 -14.40
N LEU A 168 5.55 4.22 -14.28
CA LEU A 168 5.32 5.48 -14.97
C LEU A 168 6.12 6.62 -14.33
N ASP A 169 6.55 7.55 -15.17
CA ASP A 169 7.19 8.81 -14.76
C ASP A 169 6.15 9.95 -14.73
N ALA A 170 5.09 9.74 -13.98
CA ALA A 170 4.10 10.77 -13.71
C ALA A 170 4.14 11.15 -12.24
N THR A 171 3.87 12.41 -11.94
CA THR A 171 3.86 12.95 -10.60
C THR A 171 2.59 13.73 -10.33
N ASP A 172 2.12 13.68 -9.10
CA ASP A 172 1.06 14.57 -8.64
C ASP A 172 1.54 16.02 -8.68
N PRO A 173 0.82 16.92 -9.34
CA PRO A 173 1.28 18.29 -9.55
C PRO A 173 1.33 19.14 -8.28
N ILE A 174 0.66 18.72 -7.21
CA ILE A 174 0.59 19.45 -5.95
C ILE A 174 1.63 18.91 -4.95
N SER A 175 1.63 17.60 -4.73
CA SER A 175 2.50 16.96 -3.74
C SER A 175 3.87 16.56 -4.28
N GLY A 176 4.02 16.44 -5.62
CA GLY A 176 5.20 15.87 -6.25
C GLY A 176 5.33 14.35 -6.08
N GLU A 177 4.29 13.67 -5.56
CA GLU A 177 4.30 12.21 -5.40
C GLU A 177 4.34 11.50 -6.74
N THR A 178 5.24 10.56 -6.89
CA THR A 178 5.42 9.80 -8.14
C THR A 178 4.39 8.67 -8.24
N ASP A 179 3.72 8.57 -9.40
CA ASP A 179 2.76 7.50 -9.69
C ASP A 179 3.45 6.19 -10.11
N PHE A 180 4.06 5.51 -9.16
CA PHE A 180 4.70 4.21 -9.37
C PHE A 180 3.83 3.02 -8.97
N LYS A 181 2.53 3.24 -8.75
CA LYS A 181 1.61 2.18 -8.29
C LYS A 181 0.85 1.50 -9.40
N LYS A 182 0.66 2.15 -10.53
CA LYS A 182 -0.11 1.61 -11.65
C LYS A 182 0.43 2.09 -13.00
N CYS A 183 0.36 1.23 -14.00
CA CYS A 183 0.61 1.55 -15.41
C CYS A 183 0.06 0.43 -16.30
N ALA A 184 0.12 0.60 -17.63
CA ALA A 184 -0.24 -0.44 -18.58
C ALA A 184 0.93 -1.40 -18.81
N VAL A 185 0.63 -2.71 -18.98
CA VAL A 185 1.62 -3.79 -19.12
C VAL A 185 1.12 -4.90 -20.04
N LYS A 186 2.05 -5.58 -20.72
CA LYS A 186 1.83 -6.89 -21.37
C LYS A 186 2.76 -7.95 -20.78
N VAL A 187 2.39 -9.22 -20.94
CA VAL A 187 3.11 -10.39 -20.48
C VAL A 187 3.38 -11.33 -21.68
#